data_eaa09dddad58b07154f8a6e4dde01fb3
#
_entry.id   eaa09dddad58b07154f8a6e4dde01fb3
#
_cell.length_a   1.000
_cell.length_b   1.000
_cell.length_c   1.000
_cell.angle_alpha   90.00
_cell.angle_beta   90.00
_cell.angle_gamma   90.00
#
_symmetry.space_group_name_H-M   'P 1'
#
loop_
_entity.id
_entity.type
_entity.pdbx_description
1 polymer ?
#
loop_
_entity_poly.entity_id
_entity_poly.type
_entity_poly.pdbx_seq_one_letter_code
_entity_poly.pdbx_strand_id
1 'polypeptide(L)'
;MAELLDDHTIGDRLSGLDGWRREADAIAVDREFPDFAAAMRYVGLVADAAEAADHHPDILIHSWNEVRLTVTNHSAGGLTQADFDLAATIDALPGG
;
A
#
# COMPACT_ATOMS: atom_id res chain seq x y z
N MET A 1 -20.25 3.21 4.95
CA MET A 1 -19.29 3.02 6.05
C MET A 1 -18.41 1.81 5.76
N ALA A 2 -17.11 1.95 5.93
CA ALA A 2 -16.17 0.85 5.66
C ALA A 2 -16.27 -0.21 6.77
N GLU A 3 -16.31 -1.47 6.36
CA GLU A 3 -16.41 -2.60 7.26
C GLU A 3 -15.04 -3.21 7.52
N LEU A 4 -14.70 -3.41 8.79
CA LEU A 4 -13.45 -4.05 9.17
C LEU A 4 -13.45 -5.52 8.73
N LEU A 5 -12.33 -5.95 8.17
CA LEU A 5 -12.13 -7.34 7.78
C LEU A 5 -11.64 -8.14 8.99
N ASP A 6 -12.01 -9.42 9.06
CA ASP A 6 -11.51 -10.31 10.08
C ASP A 6 -10.11 -10.86 9.69
N ASP A 7 -9.45 -11.51 10.63
CA ASP A 7 -8.08 -12.00 10.44
C ASP A 7 -7.98 -13.01 9.30
N HIS A 8 -8.98 -13.89 9.17
CA HIS A 8 -8.99 -14.88 8.11
C HIS A 8 -9.08 -14.23 6.73
N THR A 9 -9.97 -13.25 6.57
CA THR A 9 -10.14 -12.52 5.31
C THR A 9 -8.89 -11.72 4.98
N ILE A 10 -8.27 -11.08 5.98
CA ILE A 10 -7.02 -10.36 5.80
C ILE A 10 -5.93 -11.30 5.26
N GLY A 11 -5.78 -12.48 5.85
CA GLY A 11 -4.81 -13.47 5.39
C GLY A 11 -5.07 -13.90 3.95
N ASP A 12 -6.32 -14.15 3.61
CA ASP A 12 -6.70 -14.51 2.24
C ASP A 12 -6.36 -13.39 1.24
N ARG A 13 -6.66 -12.15 1.58
CA ARG A 13 -6.36 -11.01 0.71
C ARG A 13 -4.86 -10.84 0.53
N LEU A 14 -4.08 -10.97 1.61
CA LEU A 14 -2.62 -10.84 1.54
C LEU A 14 -2.01 -11.89 0.63
N SER A 15 -2.54 -13.09 0.60
CA SER A 15 -2.01 -14.17 -0.24
C SER A 15 -2.10 -13.85 -1.74
N GLY A 16 -2.98 -12.93 -2.13
CA GLY A 16 -3.12 -12.47 -3.52
C GLY A 16 -2.25 -11.28 -3.89
N LEU A 17 -1.46 -10.76 -2.94
CA LEU A 17 -0.60 -9.60 -3.17
C LEU A 17 0.88 -10.01 -3.11
N ASP A 18 1.73 -9.25 -3.79
CA ASP A 18 3.15 -9.54 -3.89
C ASP A 18 3.97 -8.71 -2.91
N GLY A 19 4.52 -9.37 -1.89
CA GLY A 19 5.44 -8.74 -0.95
C GLY A 19 4.79 -7.91 0.15
N TRP A 20 3.46 -7.87 0.21
CA TRP A 20 2.76 -7.16 1.27
C TRP A 20 2.71 -8.01 2.54
N ARG A 21 2.79 -7.34 3.68
CA ARG A 21 2.71 -7.98 5.00
C ARG A 21 1.77 -7.20 5.90
N ARG A 22 1.22 -7.89 6.88
CA ARG A 22 0.41 -7.23 7.91
C ARG A 22 1.31 -6.69 9.00
N GLU A 23 1.07 -5.45 9.40
CA GLU A 23 1.70 -4.81 10.57
C GLU A 23 0.61 -4.22 11.44
N ALA A 24 0.20 -4.93 12.50
CA ALA A 24 -0.90 -4.55 13.38
C ALA A 24 -2.19 -4.31 12.57
N ASP A 25 -2.68 -3.07 12.53
CA ASP A 25 -3.92 -2.70 11.84
C ASP A 25 -3.67 -2.13 10.44
N ALA A 26 -2.50 -2.42 9.86
CA ALA A 26 -2.09 -1.93 8.55
C ALA A 26 -1.48 -3.04 7.72
N ILE A 27 -1.35 -2.78 6.42
CA ILE A 27 -0.52 -3.61 5.55
C ILE A 27 0.60 -2.75 4.98
N ALA A 28 1.76 -3.34 4.77
CA ALA A 28 2.95 -2.62 4.32
C ALA A 28 3.70 -3.40 3.25
N VAL A 29 4.38 -2.67 2.39
CA VAL A 29 5.23 -3.25 1.35
C VAL A 29 6.49 -2.40 1.21
N ASP A 30 7.62 -3.06 0.94
CA ASP A 30 8.88 -2.40 0.64
C ASP A 30 9.24 -2.64 -0.82
N ARG A 31 9.72 -1.59 -1.49
CA ARG A 31 10.18 -1.65 -2.89
C ARG A 31 11.54 -0.96 -3.00
N GLU A 32 12.44 -1.55 -3.77
CA GLU A 32 13.75 -0.98 -4.03
C GLU A 32 13.87 -0.60 -5.50
N PHE A 33 14.51 0.54 -5.76
CA PHE A 33 14.65 1.09 -7.12
C PHE A 33 16.12 1.28 -7.48
N PRO A 34 16.44 1.37 -8.78
CA PRO A 34 17.84 1.55 -9.19
C PRO A 34 18.45 2.88 -8.74
N ASP A 35 17.63 3.91 -8.56
CA ASP A 35 18.12 5.22 -8.13
C ASP A 35 16.99 6.04 -7.48
N PHE A 36 17.35 7.20 -6.96
CA PHE A 36 16.41 8.09 -6.28
C PHE A 36 15.34 8.62 -7.23
N ALA A 37 15.72 8.96 -8.46
CA ALA A 37 14.76 9.47 -9.43
C ALA A 37 13.67 8.44 -9.76
N ALA A 38 14.05 7.17 -9.89
CA ALA A 38 13.08 6.10 -10.13
C ALA A 38 12.15 5.92 -8.93
N ALA A 39 12.69 5.99 -7.70
CA ALA A 39 11.88 5.93 -6.49
C ALA A 39 10.87 7.08 -6.45
N MET A 40 11.29 8.29 -6.80
CA MET A 40 10.40 9.46 -6.82
C MET A 40 9.31 9.35 -7.89
N ARG A 41 9.64 8.83 -9.07
CA ARG A 41 8.63 8.61 -10.12
C ARG A 41 7.57 7.62 -9.65
N TYR A 42 7.99 6.54 -9.00
CA TYR A 42 7.07 5.56 -8.44
C TYR A 42 6.15 6.18 -7.39
N VAL A 43 6.70 6.97 -6.49
CA VAL A 43 5.92 7.68 -5.47
C VAL A 43 4.86 8.58 -6.10
N GLY A 44 5.21 9.26 -7.19
CA GLY A 44 4.25 10.09 -7.94
C GLY A 44 3.09 9.27 -8.49
N LEU A 45 3.37 8.08 -9.02
CA LEU A 45 2.32 7.17 -9.51
C LEU A 45 1.44 6.67 -8.36
N VAL A 46 2.05 6.35 -7.22
CA VAL A 46 1.30 5.94 -6.02
C VAL A 46 0.38 7.08 -5.55
N ALA A 47 0.89 8.31 -5.56
CA ALA A 47 0.10 9.48 -5.18
C ALA A 47 -1.12 9.64 -6.08
N ASP A 48 -0.95 9.49 -7.39
CA ASP A 48 -2.07 9.58 -8.34
C ASP A 48 -3.11 8.49 -8.08
N ALA A 49 -2.67 7.27 -7.82
CA ALA A 49 -3.58 6.16 -7.52
C ALA A 49 -4.33 6.40 -6.21
N ALA A 50 -3.65 6.93 -5.20
CA ALA A 50 -4.25 7.24 -3.90
C ALA A 50 -5.31 8.34 -4.03
N GLU A 51 -5.02 9.38 -4.81
CA GLU A 51 -5.99 10.45 -5.07
C GLU A 51 -7.22 9.93 -5.82
N ALA A 52 -7.01 9.07 -6.80
CA ALA A 52 -8.12 8.48 -7.56
C ALA A 52 -9.02 7.59 -6.67
N ALA A 53 -8.42 6.91 -5.71
CA ALA A 53 -9.14 6.03 -4.78
C ALA A 53 -9.71 6.78 -3.56
N ASP A 54 -9.32 8.03 -3.37
CA ASP A 54 -9.59 8.81 -2.17
C ASP A 54 -9.21 8.02 -0.90
N HIS A 55 -8.05 7.38 -0.96
CA HIS A 55 -7.52 6.56 0.14
C HIS A 55 -5.99 6.68 0.11
N HIS A 56 -5.41 7.22 1.17
CA HIS A 56 -4.02 7.68 1.15
C HIS A 56 -3.11 6.81 2.02
N PRO A 57 -2.05 6.21 1.42
CA PRO A 57 -1.06 5.47 2.20
C PRO A 57 -0.08 6.41 2.87
N ASP A 58 0.60 5.89 3.90
CA ASP A 58 1.83 6.53 4.36
C ASP A 58 2.93 6.15 3.39
N ILE A 59 3.76 7.11 3.02
CA ILE A 59 4.84 6.92 2.07
C ILE A 59 6.16 7.33 2.73
N LEU A 60 7.09 6.40 2.81
CA LEU A 60 8.42 6.65 3.34
C LEU A 60 9.45 6.34 2.26
N ILE A 61 10.24 7.35 1.88
CA ILE A 61 11.43 7.16 1.06
C ILE A 61 12.61 7.21 2.00
N HIS A 62 13.43 6.16 2.00
CA HIS A 62 14.62 6.10 2.84
C HIS A 62 15.74 5.43 2.09
N SER A 63 16.98 5.55 2.59
CA SER A 63 18.15 4.94 1.95
C SER A 63 18.24 5.31 0.46
N TRP A 64 17.79 6.52 0.11
CA TRP A 64 17.74 7.16 -1.22
C TRP A 64 16.94 6.41 -2.30
N ASN A 65 16.87 5.09 -2.27
CA ASN A 65 16.22 4.30 -3.34
C ASN A 65 15.18 3.30 -2.83
N GLU A 66 14.82 3.36 -1.57
CA GLU A 66 13.84 2.43 -1.00
C GLU A 66 12.54 3.16 -0.63
N VAL A 67 11.42 2.53 -0.95
CA VAL A 67 10.09 3.08 -0.67
C VAL A 67 9.34 2.08 0.19
N ARG A 68 8.81 2.55 1.32
CA ARG A 68 7.87 1.79 2.14
C ARG A 68 6.50 2.43 2.05
N LEU A 69 5.51 1.64 1.71
CA LEU A 69 4.10 2.06 1.71
C LEU A 69 3.38 1.33 2.83
N THR A 70 2.57 2.07 3.58
CA THR A 70 1.76 1.50 4.67
C THR A 70 0.33 1.97 4.46
N VAL A 71 -0.61 1.03 4.43
CA VAL A 71 -2.02 1.30 4.14
C VAL A 71 -2.88 0.82 5.28
N THR A 72 -3.76 1.68 5.75
CA THR A 72 -4.78 1.34 6.74
C THR A 72 -5.96 2.29 6.57
N ASN A 73 -7.08 1.99 7.20
CA ASN A 73 -8.23 2.88 7.23
C ASN A 73 -8.39 3.45 8.64
N HIS A 74 -7.86 4.65 8.86
CA HIS A 74 -7.89 5.30 10.17
C HIS A 74 -9.33 5.53 10.67
N SER A 75 -10.23 5.90 9.77
CA SER A 75 -11.63 6.15 10.13
C SER A 75 -12.34 4.89 10.61
N ALA A 76 -12.00 3.73 10.04
CA ALA A 76 -12.57 2.45 10.44
C ALA A 76 -11.84 1.82 11.62
N GLY A 77 -10.62 2.26 11.91
CA GLY A 77 -9.80 1.73 12.98
C GLY A 77 -9.05 0.44 12.63
N GLY A 78 -8.85 0.16 11.35
CA GLY A 78 -8.13 -1.04 10.91
C GLY A 78 -8.32 -1.31 9.43
N LEU A 79 -8.10 -2.56 9.03
CA LEU A 79 -8.10 -2.96 7.62
C LEU A 79 -9.51 -3.18 7.08
N THR A 80 -9.74 -2.65 5.88
CA THR A 80 -10.98 -2.77 5.14
C THR A 80 -10.67 -3.24 3.72
N GLN A 81 -11.70 -3.54 2.93
CA GLN A 81 -11.51 -3.92 1.53
C GLN A 81 -10.83 -2.80 0.73
N ALA A 82 -11.08 -1.54 1.07
CA ALA A 82 -10.44 -0.40 0.38
C ALA A 82 -8.92 -0.44 0.47
N ASP A 83 -8.36 -0.92 1.58
CA ASP A 83 -6.90 -1.05 1.74
C ASP A 83 -6.33 -2.05 0.74
N PHE A 84 -7.00 -3.18 0.57
CA PHE A 84 -6.57 -4.21 -0.38
C PHE A 84 -6.81 -3.81 -1.83
N ASP A 85 -7.88 -3.07 -2.10
CA ASP A 85 -8.12 -2.53 -3.44
C ASP A 85 -7.01 -1.56 -3.84
N LEU A 86 -6.60 -0.68 -2.92
CA LEU A 86 -5.49 0.24 -3.19
C LEU A 86 -4.17 -0.53 -3.37
N ALA A 87 -3.90 -1.51 -2.53
CA ALA A 87 -2.69 -2.33 -2.65
C ALA A 87 -2.63 -3.03 -4.01
N ALA A 88 -3.74 -3.58 -4.48
CA ALA A 88 -3.81 -4.21 -5.80
C ALA A 88 -3.55 -3.20 -6.92
N THR A 89 -4.10 -2.00 -6.81
CA THR A 89 -3.85 -0.92 -7.78
C THR A 89 -2.38 -0.54 -7.78
N ILE A 90 -1.76 -0.43 -6.61
CA ILE A 90 -0.34 -0.12 -6.48
C ILE A 90 0.53 -1.22 -7.12
N ASP A 91 0.18 -2.48 -6.90
CA ASP A 91 0.93 -3.60 -7.49
C ASP A 91 0.88 -3.62 -9.01
N ALA A 92 -0.15 -3.04 -9.61
CA ALA A 92 -0.28 -2.94 -11.06
C ALA A 92 0.50 -1.76 -11.66
N LEU A 93 1.05 -0.87 -10.83
CA LEU A 93 1.82 0.28 -11.31
C LEU A 93 3.19 -0.15 -11.85
N PRO A 94 3.73 0.57 -12.88
CA PRO A 94 5.09 0.32 -13.35
C PRO A 94 6.10 0.51 -12.22
N GLY A 95 7.00 -0.44 -12.04
CA GLY A 95 8.03 -0.42 -11.01
C GLY A 95 7.56 -0.91 -9.64
N GLY A 96 6.27 -1.18 -9.51
CA GLY A 96 5.68 -1.64 -8.24
C GLY A 96 5.70 -3.14 -8.01
#